data_1cb1bffe4d34b6289ae553588860ed68
#
_entry.id   1cb1bffe4d34b6289ae553588860ed68
#
_cell.length_a   1.000
_cell.length_b   1.000
_cell.length_c   1.000
_cell.angle_alpha   90.00
_cell.angle_beta   90.00
_cell.angle_gamma   90.00
#
_symmetry.space_group_name_H-M   'P 1'
#
loop_
_entity.id
_entity.type
_entity.pdbx_description
1 polymer ?
#
loop_
_entity_poly.entity_id
_entity_poly.type
_entity_poly.pdbx_seq_one_letter_code
_entity_poly.pdbx_strand_id
1 'polypeptide(L)'
;SEIHARKFGELIIQDSGGRMKPANTFSSELLRKVSKSDTYKGLNSDQVLLSIMNNPAVWYNVPLIYLKRGNDSIRKLTGIKLKESIFRKKAEYAPLLSFFDNQGNYKLAVPLEEAYRTAVPNQFQKDFIELDRRVNLLYSALEGKVMRIFPIPNDENNKWVSYPELAEANFKGKDSLYVRNILPLYFQSLRLAQKDQDYKQANNLLESIYGFQKKFGNKVIPSKETVKAEITYNKYDIFKKLYSWYIYAGTLFFIVLIVQIFKSNRFLSFLVKGFKGLLIILFLLHTAGLIARWYISGHAPWSDAYESMIYVAWATQFFGLTFGRKSALTMASTAFVVGMILMIAHWNWMDPAIANLVPVLDSYWLMIHVAVIVGSYGPFALGMIIGGVSLFLILITTNKNKRKIKLRIKELTIINELAITVGLIMLTIGNFLGGMWANESWGRYWGWDPKETWALISIIVYAFVIHMRLIPGLRGAWIFNLMSIVAFASILMTYFGVNFYLVGLHSYASGDKIITPSFVYYSILIVALLGTTSYFKFKKFY
;
A
#
# COMPACT_ATOMS: atom_id res chain seq x y z
N SER A 1 8.53 -5.92 -29.71
CA SER A 1 9.31 -4.69 -29.48
C SER A 1 8.78 -3.97 -28.23
N GLU A 2 9.68 -3.47 -27.39
CA GLU A 2 9.32 -2.68 -26.20
C GLU A 2 8.62 -1.36 -26.59
N ILE A 3 9.08 -0.73 -27.68
CA ILE A 3 8.50 0.54 -28.16
C ILE A 3 7.03 0.36 -28.56
N HIS A 4 6.71 -0.73 -29.25
CA HIS A 4 5.33 -1.03 -29.65
C HIS A 4 4.46 -1.38 -28.43
N ALA A 5 4.98 -2.19 -27.48
CA ALA A 5 4.26 -2.53 -26.26
C ALA A 5 3.95 -1.27 -25.41
N ARG A 6 4.85 -0.29 -25.39
CA ARG A 6 4.62 1.01 -24.74
C ARG A 6 3.46 1.77 -25.37
N LYS A 7 3.38 1.81 -26.72
CA LYS A 7 2.23 2.41 -27.42
C LYS A 7 0.92 1.67 -27.12
N PHE A 8 0.95 0.34 -27.07
CA PHE A 8 -0.19 -0.46 -26.63
C PHE A 8 -0.61 -0.12 -25.20
N GLY A 9 0.35 0.10 -24.30
CA GLY A 9 0.10 0.52 -22.93
C GLY A 9 -0.62 1.86 -22.77
N GLU A 10 -0.61 2.72 -23.80
CA GLU A 10 -1.32 4.01 -23.82
C GLU A 10 -2.82 3.89 -24.16
N LEU A 11 -3.30 2.73 -24.67
CA LEU A 11 -4.72 2.50 -24.88
C LEU A 11 -5.47 2.60 -23.57
N ILE A 12 -6.70 3.10 -23.63
CA ILE A 12 -7.56 3.20 -22.45
C ILE A 12 -8.40 1.94 -22.30
N ILE A 13 -8.52 1.46 -21.11
CA ILE A 13 -9.41 0.37 -20.74
C ILE A 13 -10.36 0.81 -19.63
N GLN A 14 -11.57 0.26 -19.61
CA GLN A 14 -12.47 0.35 -18.47
C GLN A 14 -12.30 -0.91 -17.62
N ASP A 15 -11.92 -0.74 -16.35
CA ASP A 15 -11.82 -1.88 -15.44
C ASP A 15 -13.20 -2.36 -14.94
N SER A 16 -13.22 -3.41 -14.13
CA SER A 16 -14.46 -3.96 -13.55
C SER A 16 -15.19 -2.99 -12.61
N GLY A 17 -14.47 -2.02 -12.03
CA GLY A 17 -15.02 -0.96 -11.19
C GLY A 17 -15.44 0.29 -11.97
N GLY A 18 -15.38 0.25 -13.32
CA GLY A 18 -15.73 1.38 -14.18
C GLY A 18 -14.64 2.45 -14.34
N ARG A 19 -13.46 2.27 -13.71
CA ARG A 19 -12.36 3.23 -13.85
C ARG A 19 -11.74 3.16 -15.24
N MET A 20 -11.56 4.35 -15.83
CA MET A 20 -10.77 4.51 -17.06
C MET A 20 -9.30 4.62 -16.72
N LYS A 21 -8.49 3.71 -17.24
CA LYS A 21 -7.05 3.68 -16.99
C LYS A 21 -6.26 3.22 -18.21
N PRO A 22 -4.95 3.57 -18.30
CA PRO A 22 -4.10 3.06 -19.35
C PRO A 22 -3.96 1.53 -19.27
N ALA A 23 -3.84 0.87 -20.42
CA ALA A 23 -3.55 -0.57 -20.48
C ALA A 23 -2.23 -0.91 -19.74
N ASN A 24 -1.26 0.02 -19.68
CA ASN A 24 -0.05 -0.08 -18.87
C ASN A 24 -0.34 -0.27 -17.38
N THR A 25 -1.27 0.48 -16.81
CA THR A 25 -1.68 0.31 -15.41
C THR A 25 -2.26 -1.06 -15.18
N PHE A 26 -3.17 -1.48 -16.05
CA PHE A 26 -3.77 -2.81 -15.97
C PHE A 26 -2.73 -3.94 -16.11
N SER A 27 -1.82 -3.84 -17.07
CA SER A 27 -0.78 -4.85 -17.30
C SER A 27 0.14 -5.01 -16.09
N SER A 28 0.50 -3.89 -15.45
CA SER A 28 1.30 -3.87 -14.23
C SER A 28 0.54 -4.49 -13.04
N GLU A 29 -0.74 -4.16 -12.86
CA GLU A 29 -1.60 -4.76 -11.84
C GLU A 29 -1.80 -6.26 -12.05
N LEU A 30 -2.09 -6.70 -13.28
CA LEU A 30 -2.25 -8.10 -13.65
C LEU A 30 -1.00 -8.90 -13.27
N LEU A 31 0.16 -8.45 -13.72
CA LEU A 31 1.41 -9.16 -13.50
C LEU A 31 1.75 -9.24 -12.00
N ARG A 32 1.60 -8.14 -11.25
CA ARG A 32 1.80 -8.14 -9.80
C ARG A 32 0.82 -9.04 -9.06
N LYS A 33 -0.46 -8.99 -9.42
CA LYS A 33 -1.50 -9.81 -8.76
C LYS A 33 -1.29 -11.29 -9.02
N VAL A 34 -0.94 -11.69 -10.24
CA VAL A 34 -0.76 -13.09 -10.62
C VAL A 34 0.61 -13.64 -10.19
N SER A 35 1.70 -12.91 -10.48
CA SER A 35 3.08 -13.43 -10.32
C SER A 35 3.85 -12.86 -9.13
N LYS A 36 3.31 -11.83 -8.44
CA LYS A 36 4.04 -11.08 -7.39
C LYS A 36 5.35 -10.45 -7.89
N SER A 37 5.44 -10.20 -9.20
CA SER A 37 6.60 -9.60 -9.86
C SER A 37 6.16 -8.50 -10.81
N ASP A 38 7.02 -7.52 -11.06
CA ASP A 38 6.78 -6.42 -12.01
C ASP A 38 7.26 -6.79 -13.43
N THR A 39 8.01 -7.91 -13.57
CA THR A 39 8.57 -8.39 -14.83
C THR A 39 8.49 -9.91 -14.92
N TYR A 40 8.51 -10.45 -16.14
CA TYR A 40 8.57 -11.88 -16.39
C TYR A 40 9.65 -12.20 -17.42
N LYS A 41 10.70 -12.95 -17.03
CA LYS A 41 11.84 -13.36 -17.90
C LYS A 41 12.41 -12.20 -18.75
N GLY A 42 12.57 -11.02 -18.14
CA GLY A 42 13.09 -9.83 -18.82
C GLY A 42 12.07 -9.02 -19.62
N LEU A 43 10.83 -9.49 -19.74
CA LEU A 43 9.72 -8.74 -20.33
C LEU A 43 9.07 -7.83 -19.31
N ASN A 44 8.72 -6.60 -19.70
CA ASN A 44 7.90 -5.72 -18.90
C ASN A 44 6.40 -6.12 -18.95
N SER A 45 5.59 -5.54 -18.09
CA SER A 45 4.16 -5.87 -17.96
C SER A 45 3.39 -5.69 -19.26
N ASP A 46 3.67 -4.63 -20.04
CA ASP A 46 2.97 -4.37 -21.30
C ASP A 46 3.31 -5.43 -22.37
N GLN A 47 4.58 -5.86 -22.42
CA GLN A 47 5.00 -6.95 -23.29
C GLN A 47 4.36 -8.27 -22.90
N VAL A 48 4.22 -8.54 -21.59
CA VAL A 48 3.57 -9.75 -21.08
C VAL A 48 2.09 -9.77 -21.45
N LEU A 49 1.33 -8.68 -21.16
CA LEU A 49 -0.09 -8.60 -21.49
C LEU A 49 -0.33 -8.73 -23.00
N LEU A 50 0.45 -7.99 -23.80
CA LEU A 50 0.36 -8.06 -25.26
C LEU A 50 0.67 -9.47 -25.80
N SER A 51 1.63 -10.17 -25.19
CA SER A 51 1.96 -11.56 -25.55
C SER A 51 0.84 -12.54 -25.14
N ILE A 52 0.23 -12.36 -23.97
CA ILE A 52 -0.91 -13.14 -23.51
C ILE A 52 -2.06 -13.03 -24.50
N MET A 53 -2.39 -11.82 -24.94
CA MET A 53 -3.49 -11.59 -25.87
C MET A 53 -3.20 -12.08 -27.30
N ASN A 54 -1.95 -11.95 -27.76
CA ASN A 54 -1.56 -12.36 -29.11
C ASN A 54 -1.42 -13.89 -29.26
N ASN A 55 -0.98 -14.58 -28.21
CA ASN A 55 -0.72 -16.03 -28.21
C ASN A 55 -1.25 -16.70 -26.93
N PRO A 56 -2.55 -16.65 -26.62
CA PRO A 56 -3.11 -17.17 -25.37
C PRO A 56 -2.79 -18.65 -25.14
N ALA A 57 -2.82 -19.48 -26.20
CA ALA A 57 -2.57 -20.92 -26.12
C ALA A 57 -1.20 -21.27 -25.49
N VAL A 58 -0.18 -20.48 -25.76
CA VAL A 58 1.16 -20.65 -25.16
C VAL A 58 1.13 -20.38 -23.67
N TRP A 59 0.39 -19.35 -23.26
CA TRP A 59 0.37 -18.88 -21.88
C TRP A 59 -0.40 -19.78 -20.92
N TYR A 60 -1.26 -20.68 -21.40
CA TYR A 60 -1.86 -21.74 -20.57
C TYR A 60 -0.80 -22.64 -19.92
N ASN A 61 0.35 -22.85 -20.57
CA ASN A 61 1.45 -23.68 -20.10
C ASN A 61 2.58 -22.90 -19.41
N VAL A 62 2.51 -21.57 -19.41
CA VAL A 62 3.57 -20.73 -18.82
C VAL A 62 3.39 -20.66 -17.30
N PRO A 63 4.43 -21.01 -16.50
CA PRO A 63 4.36 -20.94 -15.04
C PRO A 63 4.42 -19.48 -14.57
N LEU A 64 3.26 -18.83 -14.48
CA LEU A 64 3.11 -17.43 -14.10
C LEU A 64 2.43 -17.24 -12.75
N ILE A 65 1.56 -18.18 -12.33
CA ILE A 65 0.76 -18.06 -11.11
C ILE A 65 1.63 -18.34 -9.89
N TYR A 66 1.82 -17.33 -9.05
CA TYR A 66 2.58 -17.46 -7.81
C TYR A 66 1.86 -18.36 -6.80
N LEU A 67 2.57 -19.36 -6.28
CA LEU A 67 2.13 -20.23 -5.20
C LEU A 67 2.69 -19.77 -3.87
N LYS A 68 1.79 -19.54 -2.90
CA LYS A 68 2.18 -19.16 -1.54
C LYS A 68 2.89 -20.33 -0.85
N ARG A 69 3.99 -20.03 -0.18
CA ARG A 69 4.76 -21.03 0.59
C ARG A 69 4.00 -21.41 1.85
N GLY A 70 4.18 -22.66 2.30
CA GLY A 70 3.61 -23.15 3.56
C GLY A 70 2.25 -23.86 3.43
N ASN A 71 1.64 -23.91 2.23
CA ASN A 71 0.44 -24.68 1.97
C ASN A 71 0.76 -25.86 1.03
N ASP A 72 1.10 -27.02 1.62
CA ASP A 72 1.49 -28.21 0.85
C ASP A 72 0.32 -28.84 0.09
N SER A 73 -0.93 -28.59 0.49
CA SER A 73 -2.10 -29.09 -0.21
C SER A 73 -2.27 -28.45 -1.59
N ILE A 74 -1.98 -27.16 -1.72
CA ILE A 74 -1.97 -26.46 -3.03
C ILE A 74 -0.95 -27.13 -3.96
N ARG A 75 0.23 -27.49 -3.45
CA ARG A 75 1.28 -28.15 -4.24
C ARG A 75 0.89 -29.54 -4.67
N LYS A 76 0.28 -30.32 -3.77
CA LYS A 76 -0.22 -31.67 -4.09
C LYS A 76 -1.26 -31.61 -5.20
N LEU A 77 -2.21 -30.66 -5.12
CA LEU A 77 -3.25 -30.48 -6.13
C LEU A 77 -2.70 -30.07 -7.49
N THR A 78 -1.70 -29.19 -7.52
CA THR A 78 -1.09 -28.71 -8.76
C THR A 78 -0.05 -29.67 -9.36
N GLY A 79 0.36 -30.70 -8.61
CA GLY A 79 1.39 -31.66 -9.05
C GLY A 79 2.81 -31.09 -9.15
N ILE A 80 3.06 -29.92 -8.56
CA ILE A 80 4.36 -29.24 -8.66
C ILE A 80 5.30 -29.79 -7.60
N LYS A 81 6.37 -30.47 -8.05
CA LYS A 81 7.43 -31.01 -7.19
C LYS A 81 8.35 -29.87 -6.72
N LEU A 82 8.62 -29.83 -5.42
CA LEU A 82 9.65 -28.97 -4.83
C LEU A 82 11.01 -29.23 -5.46
N LYS A 83 11.64 -28.22 -6.02
CA LYS A 83 13.10 -28.23 -6.18
C LYS A 83 13.71 -27.79 -4.85
N GLU A 84 14.07 -28.76 -4.02
CA GLU A 84 14.80 -28.50 -2.78
C GLU A 84 16.18 -27.93 -3.10
N SER A 85 16.36 -26.67 -2.85
CA SER A 85 17.66 -26.03 -2.74
C SER A 85 17.83 -25.54 -1.31
N ILE A 86 18.77 -26.15 -0.59
CA ILE A 86 19.04 -25.90 0.84
C ILE A 86 19.37 -24.42 1.11
N PHE A 87 19.80 -23.63 0.13
CA PHE A 87 20.30 -22.27 0.31
C PHE A 87 19.52 -21.14 -0.37
N ARG A 88 18.55 -21.43 -1.29
CA ARG A 88 17.69 -20.40 -1.90
C ARG A 88 16.30 -20.98 -2.18
N LYS A 89 15.35 -20.67 -1.33
CA LYS A 89 13.92 -20.93 -1.59
C LYS A 89 13.47 -20.02 -2.74
N LYS A 90 13.55 -20.49 -3.99
CA LYS A 90 12.99 -19.77 -5.15
C LYS A 90 11.47 -19.68 -5.01
N ALA A 91 10.90 -18.56 -5.48
CA ALA A 91 9.46 -18.43 -5.65
C ALA A 91 8.94 -19.56 -6.57
N GLU A 92 7.81 -20.14 -6.20
CA GLU A 92 7.19 -21.21 -6.97
C GLU A 92 6.08 -20.66 -7.83
N TYR A 93 6.03 -21.11 -9.07
CA TYR A 93 5.04 -20.68 -10.05
C TYR A 93 4.40 -21.89 -10.70
N ALA A 94 3.09 -21.82 -10.92
CA ALA A 94 2.31 -22.82 -11.62
C ALA A 94 1.81 -22.30 -12.96
N PRO A 95 1.74 -23.15 -14.00
CA PRO A 95 0.99 -22.84 -15.21
C PRO A 95 -0.52 -22.99 -14.95
N LEU A 96 -1.35 -22.26 -15.71
CA LEU A 96 -2.80 -22.32 -15.56
C LEU A 96 -3.37 -23.75 -15.72
N LEU A 97 -2.86 -24.52 -16.67
CA LEU A 97 -3.33 -25.90 -16.91
C LEU A 97 -3.12 -26.83 -15.73
N SER A 98 -2.18 -26.55 -14.82
CA SER A 98 -1.98 -27.39 -13.63
C SER A 98 -3.16 -27.38 -12.65
N PHE A 99 -4.06 -26.40 -12.77
CA PHE A 99 -5.27 -26.25 -11.97
C PHE A 99 -6.48 -27.01 -12.52
N PHE A 100 -6.35 -27.64 -13.67
CA PHE A 100 -7.38 -28.46 -14.28
C PHE A 100 -6.92 -29.92 -14.35
N ASP A 101 -7.85 -30.85 -14.23
CA ASP A 101 -7.58 -32.26 -14.45
C ASP A 101 -7.64 -32.63 -15.94
N ASN A 102 -7.42 -33.91 -16.25
CA ASN A 102 -7.45 -34.40 -17.63
C ASN A 102 -8.87 -34.37 -18.26
N GLN A 103 -9.90 -34.20 -17.45
CA GLN A 103 -11.30 -34.07 -17.88
C GLN A 103 -11.74 -32.61 -17.98
N GLY A 104 -10.85 -31.65 -17.64
CA GLY A 104 -11.13 -30.23 -17.65
C GLY A 104 -11.79 -29.70 -16.37
N ASN A 105 -11.94 -30.51 -15.31
CA ASN A 105 -12.51 -30.06 -14.05
C ASN A 105 -11.51 -29.22 -13.26
N TYR A 106 -12.04 -28.20 -12.58
CA TYR A 106 -11.22 -27.30 -11.76
C TYR A 106 -10.85 -27.94 -10.42
N LYS A 107 -9.57 -28.21 -10.21
CA LYS A 107 -9.06 -28.93 -9.01
C LYS A 107 -9.28 -28.19 -7.70
N LEU A 108 -9.43 -26.87 -7.73
CA LEU A 108 -9.68 -26.07 -6.53
C LEU A 108 -11.17 -26.01 -6.14
N ALA A 109 -12.10 -26.56 -6.93
CA ALA A 109 -13.54 -26.44 -6.71
C ALA A 109 -13.94 -26.92 -5.29
N VAL A 110 -13.52 -28.13 -4.89
CA VAL A 110 -13.86 -28.70 -3.58
C VAL A 110 -13.29 -27.91 -2.40
N PRO A 111 -11.97 -27.57 -2.35
CA PRO A 111 -11.45 -26.74 -1.27
C PRO A 111 -12.06 -25.33 -1.22
N LEU A 112 -12.46 -24.78 -2.36
CA LEU A 112 -13.10 -23.46 -2.43
C LEU A 112 -14.54 -23.51 -1.92
N GLU A 113 -15.31 -24.53 -2.27
CA GLU A 113 -16.66 -24.72 -1.76
C GLU A 113 -16.66 -24.76 -0.22
N GLU A 114 -15.74 -25.52 0.38
CA GLU A 114 -15.54 -25.56 1.82
C GLU A 114 -15.15 -24.19 2.38
N ALA A 115 -14.21 -23.51 1.71
CA ALA A 115 -13.73 -22.19 2.14
C ALA A 115 -14.83 -21.12 2.12
N TYR A 116 -15.69 -21.12 1.09
CA TYR A 116 -16.79 -20.14 0.97
C TYR A 116 -18.01 -20.47 1.85
N ARG A 117 -18.23 -21.74 2.21
CA ARG A 117 -19.27 -22.11 3.19
C ARG A 117 -18.89 -21.76 4.63
N THR A 118 -17.60 -21.60 4.91
CA THR A 118 -17.10 -21.29 6.24
C THR A 118 -17.28 -19.78 6.50
N ALA A 119 -18.10 -19.42 7.49
CA ALA A 119 -18.32 -18.01 7.86
C ALA A 119 -17.00 -17.28 8.21
N VAL A 120 -16.01 -18.03 8.68
CA VAL A 120 -14.70 -17.54 9.10
C VAL A 120 -13.61 -18.42 8.50
N PRO A 121 -13.15 -18.17 7.25
CA PRO A 121 -12.09 -18.95 6.64
C PRO A 121 -10.78 -18.86 7.45
N ASN A 122 -10.20 -19.99 7.78
CA ASN A 122 -8.86 -20.04 8.38
C ASN A 122 -7.77 -19.66 7.36
N GLN A 123 -6.51 -19.54 7.79
CA GLN A 123 -5.42 -19.15 6.91
C GLN A 123 -5.24 -20.09 5.70
N PHE A 124 -5.48 -21.37 5.89
CA PHE A 124 -5.42 -22.38 4.83
C PHE A 124 -6.48 -22.13 3.76
N GLN A 125 -7.72 -21.88 4.17
CA GLN A 125 -8.85 -21.57 3.29
C GLN A 125 -8.66 -20.21 2.58
N LYS A 126 -8.14 -19.22 3.29
CA LYS A 126 -7.78 -17.91 2.69
C LYS A 126 -6.73 -18.04 1.58
N ASP A 127 -5.76 -18.94 1.74
CA ASP A 127 -4.75 -19.19 0.71
C ASP A 127 -5.35 -19.77 -0.58
N PHE A 128 -6.39 -20.63 -0.47
CA PHE A 128 -7.12 -21.14 -1.63
C PHE A 128 -7.95 -20.04 -2.33
N ILE A 129 -8.64 -19.20 -1.57
CA ILE A 129 -9.42 -18.07 -2.11
C ILE A 129 -8.48 -17.07 -2.84
N GLU A 130 -7.32 -16.79 -2.25
CA GLU A 130 -6.34 -15.88 -2.88
C GLU A 130 -5.75 -16.49 -4.16
N LEU A 131 -5.50 -17.78 -4.16
CA LEU A 131 -5.02 -18.50 -5.33
C LEU A 131 -6.07 -18.53 -6.44
N ASP A 132 -7.33 -18.82 -6.11
CA ASP A 132 -8.45 -18.80 -7.04
C ASP A 132 -8.59 -17.44 -7.75
N ARG A 133 -8.49 -16.34 -6.99
CA ARG A 133 -8.50 -14.99 -7.58
C ARG A 133 -7.39 -14.79 -8.61
N ARG A 134 -6.18 -15.35 -8.37
CA ARG A 134 -5.07 -15.27 -9.34
C ARG A 134 -5.32 -16.12 -10.58
N VAL A 135 -5.85 -17.32 -10.39
CA VAL A 135 -6.22 -18.24 -11.48
C VAL A 135 -7.29 -17.59 -12.37
N ASN A 136 -8.37 -17.09 -11.76
CA ASN A 136 -9.47 -16.46 -12.47
C ASN A 136 -9.05 -15.17 -13.18
N LEU A 137 -8.16 -14.37 -12.58
CA LEU A 137 -7.64 -13.15 -13.20
C LEU A 137 -6.82 -13.48 -14.46
N LEU A 138 -5.92 -14.48 -14.39
CA LEU A 138 -5.14 -14.91 -15.55
C LEU A 138 -6.03 -15.55 -16.61
N TYR A 139 -6.99 -16.39 -16.21
CA TYR A 139 -7.95 -17.00 -17.13
C TYR A 139 -8.76 -15.95 -17.89
N SER A 140 -9.30 -14.97 -17.19
CA SER A 140 -10.04 -13.85 -17.81
C SER A 140 -9.17 -13.00 -18.75
N ALA A 141 -7.87 -12.87 -18.43
CA ALA A 141 -6.92 -12.18 -19.33
C ALA A 141 -6.65 -12.99 -20.60
N LEU A 142 -6.51 -14.31 -20.50
CA LEU A 142 -6.32 -15.21 -21.65
C LEU A 142 -7.55 -15.25 -22.56
N GLU A 143 -8.74 -15.16 -21.99
CA GLU A 143 -9.99 -15.06 -22.75
C GLU A 143 -10.24 -13.65 -23.31
N GLY A 144 -9.41 -12.66 -23.00
CA GLY A 144 -9.57 -11.29 -23.46
C GLY A 144 -10.70 -10.50 -22.77
N LYS A 145 -11.38 -11.07 -21.77
CA LYS A 145 -12.52 -10.44 -21.07
C LYS A 145 -12.13 -9.19 -20.28
N VAL A 146 -10.87 -9.09 -19.88
CA VAL A 146 -10.35 -7.97 -19.09
C VAL A 146 -10.12 -6.69 -19.91
N MET A 147 -10.00 -6.83 -21.24
CA MET A 147 -9.67 -5.71 -22.14
C MET A 147 -10.94 -5.03 -22.67
N ARG A 148 -11.64 -4.32 -21.82
CA ARG A 148 -12.80 -3.50 -22.21
C ARG A 148 -12.33 -2.21 -22.85
N ILE A 149 -12.05 -2.27 -24.15
CA ILE A 149 -11.47 -1.17 -24.94
C ILE A 149 -12.46 -0.53 -25.91
N PHE A 150 -13.66 -1.11 -26.07
CA PHE A 150 -14.66 -0.62 -27.02
C PHE A 150 -15.80 0.11 -26.31
N PRO A 151 -15.86 1.46 -26.37
CA PRO A 151 -16.99 2.23 -25.85
C PRO A 151 -18.27 1.88 -26.64
N ILE A 152 -19.37 1.67 -25.94
CA ILE A 152 -20.69 1.50 -26.55
C ILE A 152 -21.20 2.90 -26.94
N PRO A 153 -21.54 3.14 -28.23
CA PRO A 153 -22.06 4.43 -28.66
C PRO A 153 -23.37 4.81 -27.94
N ASN A 154 -23.40 6.03 -27.38
CA ASN A 154 -24.57 6.63 -26.71
C ASN A 154 -25.09 5.83 -25.50
N ASP A 155 -24.25 5.04 -24.85
CA ASP A 155 -24.59 4.39 -23.59
C ASP A 155 -24.66 5.41 -22.44
N GLU A 156 -25.77 5.41 -21.68
CA GLU A 156 -26.00 6.36 -20.57
C GLU A 156 -24.96 6.21 -19.45
N ASN A 157 -24.50 4.99 -19.20
CA ASN A 157 -23.52 4.66 -18.17
C ASN A 157 -22.07 4.70 -18.67
N ASN A 158 -21.85 5.10 -19.93
CA ASN A 158 -20.53 5.10 -20.57
C ASN A 158 -19.82 3.74 -20.46
N LYS A 159 -20.56 2.64 -20.65
CA LYS A 159 -20.05 1.27 -20.54
C LYS A 159 -19.15 0.95 -21.74
N TRP A 160 -18.01 0.34 -21.44
CA TRP A 160 -17.09 -0.23 -22.43
C TRP A 160 -17.14 -1.76 -22.37
N VAL A 161 -16.89 -2.39 -23.49
CA VAL A 161 -16.91 -3.84 -23.62
C VAL A 161 -15.60 -4.38 -24.16
N SER A 162 -15.30 -5.61 -23.80
CA SER A 162 -14.20 -6.40 -24.36
C SER A 162 -14.63 -7.09 -25.67
N TYR A 163 -13.65 -7.66 -26.39
CA TYR A 163 -13.91 -8.35 -27.64
C TYR A 163 -14.90 -9.53 -27.48
N PRO A 164 -14.81 -10.40 -26.45
CA PRO A 164 -15.81 -11.44 -26.22
C PRO A 164 -17.22 -10.91 -25.90
N GLU A 165 -17.32 -9.72 -25.29
CA GLU A 165 -18.61 -9.11 -24.92
C GLU A 165 -19.30 -8.37 -26.08
N LEU A 166 -18.69 -8.31 -27.29
CA LEU A 166 -19.24 -7.58 -28.45
C LEU A 166 -20.60 -8.11 -28.91
N ALA A 167 -20.89 -9.39 -28.68
CA ALA A 167 -22.17 -9.99 -29.07
C ALA A 167 -23.36 -9.43 -28.26
N GLU A 168 -23.07 -9.03 -26.98
CA GLU A 168 -24.08 -8.47 -26.08
C GLU A 168 -24.25 -6.96 -26.26
N ALA A 169 -23.27 -6.30 -26.90
CA ALA A 169 -23.27 -4.87 -27.14
C ALA A 169 -23.85 -4.56 -28.54
N ASN A 170 -24.98 -3.92 -28.62
CA ASN A 170 -25.74 -3.62 -29.86
C ASN A 170 -25.03 -2.60 -30.78
N PHE A 171 -23.80 -2.91 -31.24
CA PHE A 171 -23.15 -2.13 -32.28
C PHE A 171 -23.88 -2.28 -33.63
N LYS A 172 -24.07 -1.17 -34.34
CA LYS A 172 -24.82 -1.16 -35.61
C LYS A 172 -23.95 -0.73 -36.80
N GLY A 173 -24.28 -1.20 -37.97
CA GLY A 173 -23.71 -0.76 -39.25
C GLY A 173 -22.18 -0.88 -39.31
N LYS A 174 -21.53 0.20 -39.73
CA LYS A 174 -20.04 0.26 -39.89
C LYS A 174 -19.28 0.07 -38.59
N ASP A 175 -19.83 0.53 -37.46
CA ASP A 175 -19.15 0.40 -36.16
C ASP A 175 -19.14 -1.06 -35.71
N SER A 176 -20.21 -1.85 -35.96
CA SER A 176 -20.23 -3.29 -35.69
C SER A 176 -19.17 -4.03 -36.51
N LEU A 177 -19.04 -3.70 -37.79
CA LEU A 177 -18.02 -4.30 -38.66
C LEU A 177 -16.61 -3.93 -38.19
N TYR A 178 -16.40 -2.69 -37.76
CA TYR A 178 -15.14 -2.22 -37.25
C TYR A 178 -14.69 -2.98 -35.99
N VAL A 179 -15.50 -3.00 -34.92
CA VAL A 179 -15.13 -3.62 -33.65
C VAL A 179 -14.88 -5.12 -33.76
N ARG A 180 -15.59 -5.82 -34.66
CA ARG A 180 -15.39 -7.26 -34.90
C ARG A 180 -14.07 -7.58 -35.59
N ASN A 181 -13.57 -6.68 -36.47
CA ASN A 181 -12.41 -6.97 -37.31
C ASN A 181 -11.11 -6.33 -36.81
N ILE A 182 -11.15 -5.22 -36.06
CA ILE A 182 -9.97 -4.44 -35.73
C ILE A 182 -8.94 -5.23 -34.89
N LEU A 183 -9.36 -5.96 -33.85
CA LEU A 183 -8.47 -6.74 -33.02
C LEU A 183 -7.85 -7.95 -33.75
N PRO A 184 -8.61 -8.79 -34.48
CA PRO A 184 -8.04 -9.83 -35.34
C PRO A 184 -6.99 -9.31 -36.32
N LEU A 185 -7.28 -8.18 -37.01
CA LEU A 185 -6.35 -7.53 -37.93
C LEU A 185 -5.10 -7.02 -37.20
N TYR A 186 -5.28 -6.42 -36.02
CA TYR A 186 -4.18 -5.93 -35.19
C TYR A 186 -3.25 -7.07 -34.77
N PHE A 187 -3.77 -8.18 -34.25
CA PHE A 187 -2.95 -9.33 -33.85
C PHE A 187 -2.29 -10.03 -35.04
N GLN A 188 -2.96 -10.08 -36.18
CA GLN A 188 -2.35 -10.57 -37.41
C GLN A 188 -1.16 -9.69 -37.84
N SER A 189 -1.37 -8.38 -37.89
CA SER A 189 -0.30 -7.41 -38.18
C SER A 189 0.85 -7.48 -37.17
N LEU A 190 0.54 -7.69 -35.89
CA LEU A 190 1.55 -7.85 -34.85
C LEU A 190 2.41 -9.12 -35.06
N ARG A 191 1.79 -10.24 -35.46
CA ARG A 191 2.53 -11.48 -35.80
C ARG A 191 3.46 -11.31 -37.00
N LEU A 192 3.03 -10.59 -38.02
CA LEU A 192 3.87 -10.25 -39.18
C LEU A 192 5.01 -9.31 -38.74
N ALA A 193 4.69 -8.26 -37.98
CA ALA A 193 5.68 -7.32 -37.47
C ALA A 193 6.76 -7.97 -36.58
N GLN A 194 6.46 -9.05 -35.89
CA GLN A 194 7.46 -9.82 -35.14
C GLN A 194 8.48 -10.53 -36.04
N LYS A 195 8.08 -10.99 -37.23
CA LYS A 195 8.94 -11.61 -38.22
C LYS A 195 9.79 -10.58 -38.96
N ASP A 196 9.13 -9.51 -39.41
CA ASP A 196 9.75 -8.54 -40.33
C ASP A 196 10.43 -7.38 -39.59
N GLN A 197 10.27 -7.31 -38.25
CA GLN A 197 10.74 -6.22 -37.36
C GLN A 197 10.18 -4.82 -37.74
N ASP A 198 9.11 -4.77 -38.55
CA ASP A 198 8.40 -3.53 -38.92
C ASP A 198 7.02 -3.47 -38.25
N TYR A 199 6.90 -2.56 -37.28
CA TYR A 199 5.67 -2.36 -36.49
C TYR A 199 4.77 -1.24 -37.03
N LYS A 200 5.04 -0.68 -38.21
CA LYS A 200 4.32 0.50 -38.72
C LYS A 200 2.82 0.22 -38.88
N GLN A 201 2.46 -0.90 -39.50
CA GLN A 201 1.05 -1.27 -39.70
C GLN A 201 0.35 -1.55 -38.35
N ALA A 202 0.99 -2.27 -37.44
CA ALA A 202 0.45 -2.52 -36.10
C ALA A 202 0.25 -1.22 -35.31
N ASN A 203 1.17 -0.25 -35.43
CA ASN A 203 1.01 1.07 -34.83
C ASN A 203 -0.18 1.84 -35.40
N ASN A 204 -0.40 1.82 -36.72
CA ASN A 204 -1.52 2.49 -37.38
C ASN A 204 -2.87 1.90 -36.90
N LEU A 205 -2.94 0.58 -36.69
CA LEU A 205 -4.13 -0.07 -36.17
C LEU A 205 -4.39 0.30 -34.69
N LEU A 206 -3.34 0.45 -33.87
CA LEU A 206 -3.48 0.99 -32.51
C LEU A 206 -4.01 2.41 -32.50
N GLU A 207 -3.50 3.27 -33.38
CA GLU A 207 -3.98 4.64 -33.54
C GLU A 207 -5.44 4.68 -33.98
N SER A 208 -5.86 3.74 -34.85
CA SER A 208 -7.27 3.57 -35.24
C SER A 208 -8.14 3.19 -34.02
N ILE A 209 -7.70 2.23 -33.18
CA ILE A 209 -8.42 1.85 -31.95
C ILE A 209 -8.55 3.06 -31.02
N TYR A 210 -7.46 3.80 -30.80
CA TYR A 210 -7.50 5.03 -29.99
C TYR A 210 -8.45 6.08 -30.57
N GLY A 211 -8.47 6.24 -31.91
CA GLY A 211 -9.43 7.10 -32.62
C GLY A 211 -10.88 6.71 -32.36
N PHE A 212 -11.19 5.40 -32.37
CA PHE A 212 -12.52 4.87 -32.04
C PHE A 212 -12.88 5.16 -30.58
N GLN A 213 -11.94 4.91 -29.65
CA GLN A 213 -12.11 5.25 -28.24
C GLN A 213 -12.43 6.73 -28.04
N LYS A 214 -11.68 7.62 -28.71
CA LYS A 214 -11.90 9.06 -28.62
C LYS A 214 -13.24 9.49 -29.22
N LYS A 215 -13.68 8.84 -30.31
CA LYS A 215 -14.95 9.17 -30.98
C LYS A 215 -16.16 8.89 -30.08
N PHE A 216 -16.19 7.75 -29.41
CA PHE A 216 -17.36 7.29 -28.65
C PHE A 216 -17.20 7.37 -27.12
N GLY A 217 -15.97 7.45 -26.62
CA GLY A 217 -15.68 7.48 -25.17
C GLY A 217 -15.21 8.84 -24.65
N ASN A 218 -15.30 9.91 -25.47
CA ASN A 218 -14.73 11.24 -25.15
C ASN A 218 -15.17 11.82 -23.80
N LYS A 219 -16.37 11.46 -23.32
CA LYS A 219 -16.92 11.95 -22.04
C LYS A 219 -16.12 11.46 -20.81
N VAL A 220 -15.51 10.28 -20.93
CA VAL A 220 -14.89 9.59 -19.78
C VAL A 220 -13.39 9.29 -19.96
N ILE A 221 -12.85 9.48 -21.16
CA ILE A 221 -11.42 9.27 -21.43
C ILE A 221 -10.58 10.31 -20.66
N PRO A 222 -9.59 9.86 -19.86
CA PRO A 222 -8.64 10.77 -19.23
C PRO A 222 -7.85 11.59 -20.26
N SER A 223 -7.39 12.77 -19.86
CA SER A 223 -6.52 13.59 -20.71
C SER A 223 -5.22 12.86 -21.04
N LYS A 224 -4.57 13.22 -22.14
CA LYS A 224 -3.27 12.63 -22.51
C LYS A 224 -2.21 12.88 -21.42
N GLU A 225 -2.28 14.02 -20.76
CA GLU A 225 -1.41 14.42 -19.66
C GLU A 225 -1.62 13.50 -18.46
N THR A 226 -2.86 13.21 -18.08
CA THR A 226 -3.21 12.26 -16.99
C THR A 226 -2.73 10.86 -17.31
N VAL A 227 -2.96 10.37 -18.53
CA VAL A 227 -2.48 9.05 -18.99
C VAL A 227 -0.94 8.96 -18.90
N LYS A 228 -0.23 9.97 -19.39
CA LYS A 228 1.23 10.03 -19.31
C LYS A 228 1.74 10.11 -17.87
N ALA A 229 1.05 10.87 -17.02
CA ALA A 229 1.37 10.97 -15.60
C ALA A 229 1.20 9.61 -14.90
N GLU A 230 0.11 8.88 -15.18
CA GLU A 230 -0.15 7.55 -14.61
C GLU A 230 0.89 6.51 -15.06
N ILE A 231 1.23 6.46 -16.34
CA ILE A 231 2.28 5.58 -16.87
C ILE A 231 3.64 5.92 -16.23
N THR A 232 3.94 7.20 -16.06
CA THR A 232 5.18 7.67 -15.43
C THR A 232 5.21 7.29 -13.95
N TYR A 233 4.10 7.46 -13.23
CA TYR A 233 3.93 7.07 -11.84
C TYR A 233 4.17 5.57 -11.65
N ASN A 234 3.57 4.71 -12.49
CA ASN A 234 3.78 3.27 -12.48
C ASN A 234 5.24 2.88 -12.73
N LYS A 235 5.89 3.54 -13.70
CA LYS A 235 7.29 3.29 -14.05
C LYS A 235 8.25 3.59 -12.88
N TYR A 236 8.03 4.68 -12.16
CA TYR A 236 8.91 5.08 -11.08
C TYR A 236 8.64 4.32 -9.78
N ASP A 237 7.41 3.93 -9.51
CA ASP A 237 6.96 3.22 -8.28
C ASP A 237 7.61 3.83 -7.03
N ILE A 238 7.37 5.15 -6.83
CA ILE A 238 8.16 5.97 -5.92
C ILE A 238 8.08 5.49 -4.48
N PHE A 239 6.90 5.04 -4.01
CA PHE A 239 6.73 4.62 -2.62
C PHE A 239 7.47 3.33 -2.30
N LYS A 240 7.61 2.42 -3.28
CA LYS A 240 8.43 1.21 -3.18
C LYS A 240 9.92 1.54 -3.02
N LYS A 241 10.40 2.60 -3.64
CA LYS A 241 11.78 3.07 -3.49
C LYS A 241 11.97 3.82 -2.17
N LEU A 242 11.02 4.67 -1.81
CA LEU A 242 11.09 5.49 -0.62
C LEU A 242 11.17 4.67 0.66
N TYR A 243 10.47 3.51 0.79
CA TYR A 243 10.59 2.72 2.01
C TYR A 243 12.03 2.29 2.27
N SER A 244 12.73 1.80 1.25
CA SER A 244 14.14 1.40 1.36
C SER A 244 15.04 2.59 1.65
N TRP A 245 14.86 3.69 0.94
CA TRP A 245 15.69 4.88 1.12
C TRP A 245 15.52 5.50 2.51
N TYR A 246 14.31 5.56 3.05
CA TYR A 246 14.07 6.04 4.41
C TYR A 246 14.67 5.10 5.47
N ILE A 247 14.53 3.80 5.32
CA ILE A 247 15.12 2.82 6.25
C ILE A 247 16.65 2.99 6.28
N TYR A 248 17.30 2.97 5.11
CA TYR A 248 18.76 3.10 5.04
C TYR A 248 19.23 4.47 5.52
N ALA A 249 18.62 5.55 5.08
CA ALA A 249 18.99 6.90 5.51
C ALA A 249 18.77 7.08 7.01
N GLY A 250 17.63 6.67 7.55
CA GLY A 250 17.32 6.77 8.98
C GLY A 250 18.27 5.95 9.83
N THR A 251 18.52 4.69 9.45
CA THR A 251 19.43 3.79 10.19
C THR A 251 20.88 4.31 10.19
N LEU A 252 21.41 4.64 9.01
CA LEU A 252 22.78 5.15 8.91
C LEU A 252 22.94 6.48 9.64
N PHE A 253 21.96 7.37 9.51
CA PHE A 253 21.97 8.63 10.25
C PHE A 253 21.95 8.42 11.76
N PHE A 254 21.10 7.49 12.23
CA PHE A 254 21.05 7.12 13.65
C PHE A 254 22.40 6.60 14.15
N ILE A 255 23.05 5.70 13.41
CA ILE A 255 24.38 5.17 13.75
C ILE A 255 25.40 6.31 13.83
N VAL A 256 25.45 7.21 12.85
CA VAL A 256 26.35 8.39 12.85
C VAL A 256 26.15 9.23 14.10
N LEU A 257 24.89 9.46 14.50
CA LEU A 257 24.59 10.25 15.71
C LEU A 257 24.99 9.54 16.99
N ILE A 258 24.80 8.24 17.11
CA ILE A 258 25.28 7.46 18.27
C ILE A 258 26.81 7.54 18.35
N VAL A 259 27.52 7.34 17.24
CA VAL A 259 28.98 7.49 17.21
C VAL A 259 29.42 8.91 17.64
N GLN A 260 28.69 9.95 17.19
CA GLN A 260 28.96 11.34 17.50
C GLN A 260 28.81 11.65 19.02
N ILE A 261 27.96 10.92 19.75
CA ILE A 261 27.83 11.05 21.20
C ILE A 261 29.16 10.68 21.89
N PHE A 262 29.86 9.66 21.38
CA PHE A 262 31.12 9.17 21.97
C PHE A 262 32.34 9.91 21.41
N LYS A 263 32.38 10.15 20.09
CA LYS A 263 33.51 10.78 19.39
C LYS A 263 32.99 11.86 18.43
N SER A 264 33.22 13.13 18.76
CA SER A 264 32.85 14.26 17.90
C SER A 264 34.02 14.68 17.03
N ASN A 265 33.84 14.78 15.71
CA ASN A 265 34.79 15.33 14.77
C ASN A 265 34.09 16.10 13.62
N ARG A 266 34.87 16.84 12.81
CA ARG A 266 34.34 17.65 11.70
C ARG A 266 33.65 16.78 10.62
N PHE A 267 34.19 15.60 10.35
CA PHE A 267 33.62 14.67 9.35
C PHE A 267 32.22 14.19 9.76
N LEU A 268 32.03 13.76 11.01
CA LEU A 268 30.70 13.37 11.49
C LEU A 268 29.70 14.53 11.43
N SER A 269 30.16 15.75 11.74
CA SER A 269 29.30 16.94 11.64
C SER A 269 28.90 17.25 10.19
N PHE A 270 29.78 17.01 9.23
CA PHE A 270 29.47 17.10 7.79
C PHE A 270 28.43 16.03 7.37
N LEU A 271 28.62 14.78 7.78
CA LEU A 271 27.64 13.70 7.51
C LEU A 271 26.25 14.03 8.09
N VAL A 272 26.19 14.57 9.31
CA VAL A 272 24.91 14.99 9.92
C VAL A 272 24.18 16.03 9.06
N LYS A 273 24.89 17.02 8.51
CA LYS A 273 24.30 18.00 7.60
C LYS A 273 23.82 17.34 6.30
N GLY A 274 24.62 16.44 5.75
CA GLY A 274 24.28 15.68 4.52
C GLY A 274 23.00 14.84 4.72
N PHE A 275 22.90 14.08 5.81
CA PHE A 275 21.69 13.30 6.10
C PHE A 275 20.45 14.19 6.32
N LYS A 276 20.57 15.33 6.99
CA LYS A 276 19.45 16.28 7.11
C LYS A 276 18.96 16.75 5.74
N GLY A 277 19.88 17.12 4.85
CA GLY A 277 19.54 17.49 3.46
C GLY A 277 18.88 16.34 2.69
N LEU A 278 19.42 15.10 2.83
CA LEU A 278 18.86 13.93 2.20
C LEU A 278 17.41 13.67 2.66
N LEU A 279 17.13 13.75 3.96
CA LEU A 279 15.78 13.54 4.48
C LEU A 279 14.78 14.59 3.96
N ILE A 280 15.20 15.82 3.75
CA ILE A 280 14.36 16.85 3.11
C ILE A 280 14.06 16.46 1.66
N ILE A 281 15.06 16.01 0.90
CA ILE A 281 14.87 15.54 -0.48
C ILE A 281 13.89 14.35 -0.53
N LEU A 282 14.07 13.36 0.34
CA LEU A 282 13.16 12.22 0.42
C LEU A 282 11.72 12.66 0.75
N PHE A 283 11.56 13.63 1.64
CA PHE A 283 10.25 14.20 1.97
C PHE A 283 9.60 14.92 0.77
N LEU A 284 10.38 15.68 0.01
CA LEU A 284 9.88 16.33 -1.21
C LEU A 284 9.47 15.31 -2.28
N LEU A 285 10.24 14.23 -2.45
CA LEU A 285 9.88 13.11 -3.35
C LEU A 285 8.61 12.39 -2.88
N HIS A 286 8.45 12.20 -1.57
CA HIS A 286 7.25 11.63 -0.99
C HIS A 286 6.03 12.52 -1.27
N THR A 287 6.16 13.83 -1.05
CA THR A 287 5.12 14.82 -1.35
C THR A 287 4.76 14.83 -2.83
N ALA A 288 5.76 14.80 -3.71
CA ALA A 288 5.53 14.72 -5.16
C ALA A 288 4.78 13.43 -5.56
N GLY A 289 5.07 12.30 -4.89
CA GLY A 289 4.34 11.04 -5.09
C GLY A 289 2.86 11.13 -4.70
N LEU A 290 2.54 11.77 -3.57
CA LEU A 290 1.16 12.01 -3.14
C LEU A 290 0.41 12.96 -4.07
N ILE A 291 1.05 14.04 -4.51
CA ILE A 291 0.47 15.00 -5.48
C ILE A 291 0.21 14.30 -6.81
N ALA A 292 1.15 13.49 -7.30
CA ALA A 292 0.97 12.74 -8.54
C ALA A 292 -0.23 11.77 -8.44
N ARG A 293 -0.36 11.07 -7.31
CA ARG A 293 -1.49 10.16 -7.07
C ARG A 293 -2.81 10.92 -7.05
N TRP A 294 -2.86 12.08 -6.37
CA TRP A 294 -4.04 12.95 -6.36
C TRP A 294 -4.43 13.41 -7.77
N TYR A 295 -3.45 13.88 -8.53
CA TYR A 295 -3.68 14.33 -9.93
C TYR A 295 -4.24 13.21 -10.81
N ILE A 296 -3.74 11.97 -10.65
CA ILE A 296 -4.17 10.81 -11.44
C ILE A 296 -5.56 10.32 -11.02
N SER A 297 -5.83 10.24 -9.71
CA SER A 297 -7.07 9.71 -9.17
C SER A 297 -8.23 10.70 -9.23
N GLY A 298 -7.94 12.01 -9.24
CA GLY A 298 -8.93 13.08 -9.12
C GLY A 298 -9.46 13.31 -7.71
N HIS A 299 -9.03 12.50 -6.73
CA HIS A 299 -9.42 12.62 -5.32
C HIS A 299 -8.20 12.60 -4.39
N ALA A 300 -8.36 13.06 -3.16
CA ALA A 300 -7.28 13.12 -2.21
C ALA A 300 -6.76 11.72 -1.84
N PRO A 301 -5.42 11.53 -1.73
CA PRO A 301 -4.78 10.23 -1.59
C PRO A 301 -4.80 9.70 -0.15
N TRP A 302 -5.98 9.54 0.46
CA TRP A 302 -6.24 8.92 1.76
C TRP A 302 -7.61 8.25 1.85
N SER A 303 -8.16 7.84 0.71
CA SER A 303 -9.48 7.23 0.60
C SER A 303 -9.49 5.72 0.85
N ASP A 304 -8.37 5.03 0.74
CA ASP A 304 -8.22 3.61 1.00
C ASP A 304 -7.11 3.29 2.02
N ALA A 305 -6.94 2.00 2.36
CA ALA A 305 -5.97 1.57 3.36
C ALA A 305 -4.52 1.82 2.92
N TYR A 306 -4.19 1.63 1.64
CA TYR A 306 -2.85 1.91 1.11
C TYR A 306 -2.55 3.40 1.13
N GLU A 307 -3.49 4.21 0.63
CA GLU A 307 -3.36 5.67 0.57
C GLU A 307 -3.22 6.28 1.96
N SER A 308 -4.03 5.83 2.92
CA SER A 308 -3.93 6.31 4.30
C SER A 308 -2.59 5.96 4.94
N MET A 309 -2.00 4.79 4.64
CA MET A 309 -0.67 4.42 5.15
C MET A 309 0.45 5.28 4.57
N ILE A 310 0.47 5.53 3.27
CA ILE A 310 1.47 6.42 2.68
C ILE A 310 1.30 7.86 3.18
N TYR A 311 0.07 8.29 3.46
CA TYR A 311 -0.21 9.60 4.04
C TYR A 311 0.23 9.67 5.52
N VAL A 312 0.00 8.63 6.35
CA VAL A 312 0.54 8.55 7.73
C VAL A 312 2.06 8.65 7.71
N ALA A 313 2.73 7.95 6.79
CA ALA A 313 4.17 8.01 6.64
C ALA A 313 4.64 9.44 6.31
N TRP A 314 3.93 10.11 5.39
CA TRP A 314 4.20 11.52 5.05
C TRP A 314 4.00 12.46 6.24
N ALA A 315 2.87 12.33 6.95
CA ALA A 315 2.58 13.14 8.14
C ALA A 315 3.64 12.90 9.25
N THR A 316 4.04 11.64 9.47
CA THR A 316 5.10 11.30 10.42
C THR A 316 6.40 12.01 10.06
N GLN A 317 6.80 12.00 8.78
CA GLN A 317 8.01 12.70 8.34
C GLN A 317 7.88 14.21 8.44
N PHE A 318 6.72 14.77 8.11
CA PHE A 318 6.44 16.21 8.25
C PHE A 318 6.65 16.68 9.70
N PHE A 319 6.02 16.01 10.65
CA PHE A 319 6.16 16.33 12.06
C PHE A 319 7.57 16.04 12.58
N GLY A 320 8.21 14.97 12.09
CA GLY A 320 9.60 14.64 12.41
C GLY A 320 10.58 15.72 11.96
N LEU A 321 10.39 16.31 10.79
CA LEU A 321 11.19 17.44 10.29
C LEU A 321 10.89 18.72 11.07
N THR A 322 9.63 19.00 11.35
CA THR A 322 9.16 20.21 12.02
C THR A 322 9.63 20.24 13.47
N PHE A 323 9.32 19.22 14.27
CA PHE A 323 9.67 19.15 15.69
C PHE A 323 11.13 18.76 15.89
N GLY A 324 11.69 17.93 14.98
CA GLY A 324 13.07 17.51 14.97
C GLY A 324 14.06 18.55 14.42
N ARG A 325 13.62 19.75 14.03
CA ARG A 325 14.48 20.77 13.39
C ARG A 325 15.79 21.02 14.14
N LYS A 326 15.74 21.04 15.47
CA LYS A 326 16.93 21.20 16.35
C LYS A 326 17.47 19.85 16.85
N SER A 327 16.75 18.75 16.70
CA SER A 327 17.12 17.42 17.19
C SER A 327 17.38 16.45 16.03
N ALA A 328 18.65 16.20 15.73
CA ALA A 328 19.04 15.26 14.68
C ALA A 328 18.60 13.81 15.00
N LEU A 329 18.59 13.41 16.29
CA LEU A 329 18.10 12.09 16.71
C LEU A 329 16.61 11.91 16.37
N THR A 330 15.80 12.93 16.61
CA THR A 330 14.39 12.92 16.22
C THR A 330 14.23 12.69 14.71
N MET A 331 14.97 13.44 13.88
CA MET A 331 14.89 13.29 12.42
C MET A 331 15.31 11.89 11.95
N ALA A 332 16.41 11.35 12.50
CA ALA A 332 16.89 10.02 12.11
C ALA A 332 15.91 8.91 12.51
N SER A 333 15.39 8.96 13.74
CA SER A 333 14.44 7.98 14.26
C SER A 333 13.13 8.02 13.51
N THR A 334 12.64 9.21 13.18
CA THR A 334 11.41 9.41 12.38
C THR A 334 11.57 8.82 10.99
N ALA A 335 12.67 9.09 10.31
CA ALA A 335 12.93 8.55 8.98
C ALA A 335 12.90 7.01 8.97
N PHE A 336 13.47 6.37 9.97
CA PHE A 336 13.39 4.92 10.12
C PHE A 336 11.94 4.42 10.24
N VAL A 337 11.13 5.05 11.10
CA VAL A 337 9.70 4.68 11.26
C VAL A 337 8.90 4.92 10.00
N VAL A 338 9.13 6.03 9.32
CA VAL A 338 8.51 6.32 8.00
C VAL A 338 8.81 5.20 7.00
N GLY A 339 10.06 4.77 6.93
CA GLY A 339 10.44 3.63 6.09
C GLY A 339 9.72 2.33 6.50
N MET A 340 9.56 2.07 7.80
CA MET A 340 8.80 0.91 8.29
C MET A 340 7.32 0.99 7.94
N ILE A 341 6.69 2.16 8.07
CA ILE A 341 5.27 2.37 7.69
C ILE A 341 5.09 2.12 6.18
N LEU A 342 5.95 2.69 5.33
CA LEU A 342 5.92 2.49 3.89
C LEU A 342 6.21 1.02 3.50
N MET A 343 7.08 0.33 4.24
CA MET A 343 7.34 -1.10 4.03
C MET A 343 6.09 -1.94 4.31
N ILE A 344 5.35 -1.64 5.38
CA ILE A 344 4.08 -2.31 5.70
C ILE A 344 3.05 -2.04 4.60
N ALA A 345 2.94 -0.81 4.12
CA ALA A 345 2.05 -0.47 3.00
C ALA A 345 2.42 -1.23 1.71
N HIS A 346 3.72 -1.48 1.48
CA HIS A 346 4.18 -2.22 0.31
C HIS A 346 4.01 -3.75 0.44
N TRP A 347 3.96 -4.30 1.64
CA TRP A 347 3.69 -5.71 1.83
C TRP A 347 2.29 -6.07 1.34
N ASN A 348 2.13 -7.32 0.87
CA ASN A 348 0.96 -7.85 0.16
C ASN A 348 -0.42 -7.73 0.88
N TRP A 349 -0.52 -6.93 1.91
CA TRP A 349 -1.75 -6.71 2.67
C TRP A 349 -2.60 -5.56 2.12
N MET A 350 -1.99 -4.67 1.33
CA MET A 350 -2.67 -3.51 0.77
C MET A 350 -2.47 -3.48 -0.74
N ASP A 351 -3.52 -3.13 -1.47
CA ASP A 351 -3.46 -2.98 -2.93
C ASP A 351 -3.06 -1.54 -3.28
N PRO A 352 -1.92 -1.32 -3.95
CA PRO A 352 -1.50 0.02 -4.36
C PRO A 352 -2.26 0.55 -5.58
N ALA A 353 -3.16 -0.25 -6.18
CA ALA A 353 -3.96 0.17 -7.32
C ALA A 353 -4.80 1.42 -6.98
N ILE A 354 -4.93 2.33 -7.95
CA ILE A 354 -5.83 3.47 -7.83
C ILE A 354 -7.23 2.99 -8.22
N ALA A 355 -8.20 3.16 -7.34
CA ALA A 355 -9.60 2.82 -7.57
C ALA A 355 -10.46 4.08 -7.72
N ASN A 356 -11.68 3.92 -8.27
CA ASN A 356 -12.68 4.98 -8.18
C ASN A 356 -13.13 5.17 -6.75
N LEU A 357 -13.42 6.41 -6.38
CA LEU A 357 -14.04 6.72 -5.10
C LEU A 357 -15.46 6.16 -5.08
N VAL A 358 -15.80 5.38 -4.04
CA VAL A 358 -17.19 4.93 -3.85
C VAL A 358 -18.08 6.11 -3.46
N PRO A 359 -19.33 6.19 -3.93
CA PRO A 359 -20.18 7.36 -3.73
C PRO A 359 -20.32 7.83 -2.28
N VAL A 360 -20.38 6.90 -1.32
CA VAL A 360 -20.46 7.24 0.12
C VAL A 360 -19.20 7.95 0.64
N LEU A 361 -18.07 7.80 -0.06
CA LEU A 361 -16.80 8.46 0.28
C LEU A 361 -16.61 9.80 -0.46
N ASP A 362 -17.51 10.17 -1.38
CA ASP A 362 -17.48 11.45 -2.08
C ASP A 362 -18.20 12.52 -1.27
N SER A 363 -17.58 12.92 -0.15
CA SER A 363 -18.08 13.95 0.77
C SER A 363 -16.96 14.90 1.18
N TYR A 364 -17.25 16.18 1.18
CA TYR A 364 -16.35 17.24 1.66
C TYR A 364 -15.91 17.02 3.12
N TRP A 365 -16.85 16.67 3.99
CA TRP A 365 -16.56 16.42 5.40
C TRP A 365 -15.71 15.19 5.62
N LEU A 366 -15.94 14.12 4.84
CA LEU A 366 -15.10 12.93 4.89
C LEU A 366 -13.64 13.25 4.54
N MET A 367 -13.43 14.01 3.48
CA MET A 367 -12.08 14.38 3.01
C MET A 367 -11.29 15.08 4.10
N ILE A 368 -11.90 16.07 4.78
CA ILE A 368 -11.25 16.82 5.85
C ILE A 368 -11.09 15.96 7.11
N HIS A 369 -12.14 15.25 7.50
CA HIS A 369 -12.13 14.36 8.65
C HIS A 369 -10.99 13.33 8.58
N VAL A 370 -10.92 12.59 7.48
CA VAL A 370 -9.89 11.56 7.28
C VAL A 370 -8.49 12.17 7.24
N ALA A 371 -8.32 13.32 6.56
CA ALA A 371 -7.04 14.02 6.55
C ALA A 371 -6.54 14.36 7.96
N VAL A 372 -7.42 14.87 8.82
CA VAL A 372 -7.05 15.28 10.18
C VAL A 372 -6.81 14.07 11.09
N ILE A 373 -7.71 13.07 11.06
CA ILE A 373 -7.57 11.85 11.89
C ILE A 373 -6.32 11.06 11.49
N VAL A 374 -6.19 10.73 10.22
CA VAL A 374 -5.05 9.92 9.73
C VAL A 374 -3.75 10.71 9.87
N GLY A 375 -3.80 12.04 9.65
CA GLY A 375 -2.68 12.94 9.90
C GLY A 375 -2.22 12.95 11.37
N SER A 376 -3.15 12.78 12.34
CA SER A 376 -2.83 12.72 13.77
C SER A 376 -1.99 11.50 14.16
N TYR A 377 -2.05 10.42 13.39
CA TYR A 377 -1.25 9.22 13.65
C TYR A 377 0.25 9.47 13.43
N GLY A 378 0.62 10.47 12.62
CA GLY A 378 2.00 10.89 12.43
C GLY A 378 2.68 11.35 13.72
N PRO A 379 2.17 12.36 14.43
CA PRO A 379 2.68 12.79 15.74
C PRO A 379 2.71 11.66 16.78
N PHE A 380 1.72 10.77 16.80
CA PHE A 380 1.72 9.63 17.73
C PHE A 380 2.81 8.60 17.41
N ALA A 381 3.03 8.29 16.12
CA ALA A 381 4.13 7.44 15.68
C ALA A 381 5.49 8.07 15.99
N LEU A 382 5.60 9.39 15.84
CA LEU A 382 6.78 10.15 16.27
C LEU A 382 6.99 10.03 17.78
N GLY A 383 5.96 10.18 18.59
CA GLY A 383 6.02 10.02 20.04
C GLY A 383 6.47 8.62 20.46
N MET A 384 5.93 7.58 19.83
CA MET A 384 6.32 6.19 20.07
C MET A 384 7.81 5.97 19.83
N ILE A 385 8.34 6.39 18.67
CA ILE A 385 9.74 6.13 18.34
C ILE A 385 10.70 6.95 19.21
N ILE A 386 10.36 8.20 19.52
CA ILE A 386 11.15 9.04 20.43
C ILE A 386 11.17 8.43 21.84
N GLY A 387 10.04 7.89 22.31
CA GLY A 387 9.95 7.12 23.54
C GLY A 387 10.93 5.95 23.53
N GLY A 388 10.91 5.14 22.48
CA GLY A 388 11.83 4.00 22.30
C GLY A 388 13.29 4.40 22.28
N VAL A 389 13.64 5.46 21.54
CA VAL A 389 15.02 5.99 21.50
C VAL A 389 15.45 6.53 22.86
N SER A 390 14.55 7.19 23.58
CA SER A 390 14.84 7.69 24.94
C SER A 390 15.15 6.54 25.91
N LEU A 391 14.37 5.44 25.88
CA LEU A 391 14.65 4.25 26.68
C LEU A 391 15.96 3.56 26.26
N PHE A 392 16.23 3.48 24.95
CA PHE A 392 17.50 2.95 24.45
C PHE A 392 18.72 3.78 24.94
N LEU A 393 18.60 5.12 24.89
CA LEU A 393 19.66 6.00 25.43
C LEU A 393 19.89 5.78 26.93
N ILE A 394 18.84 5.51 27.72
CA ILE A 394 18.96 5.13 29.12
C ILE A 394 19.81 3.86 29.26
N LEU A 395 19.60 2.84 28.44
CA LEU A 395 20.33 1.58 28.47
C LEU A 395 21.84 1.75 28.23
N ILE A 396 22.22 2.60 27.27
CA ILE A 396 23.64 2.84 26.94
C ILE A 396 24.31 3.89 27.85
N THR A 397 23.60 4.38 28.87
CA THR A 397 24.15 5.35 29.83
C THR A 397 25.26 4.72 30.68
N THR A 398 26.40 5.40 30.79
CA THR A 398 27.56 5.08 31.61
C THR A 398 27.99 6.31 32.40
N ASN A 399 28.85 6.14 33.40
CA ASN A 399 29.40 7.28 34.17
C ASN A 399 30.07 8.33 33.28
N LYS A 400 30.72 7.89 32.17
CA LYS A 400 31.47 8.78 31.26
C LYS A 400 30.55 9.63 30.37
N ASN A 401 29.36 9.12 29.97
CA ASN A 401 28.48 9.78 29.03
C ASN A 401 27.18 10.32 29.66
N LYS A 402 26.91 10.06 30.92
CA LYS A 402 25.71 10.40 31.69
C LYS A 402 25.20 11.83 31.40
N ARG A 403 26.10 12.84 31.52
CA ARG A 403 25.71 14.26 31.34
C ARG A 403 25.18 14.54 29.94
N LYS A 404 25.87 14.04 28.90
CA LYS A 404 25.44 14.24 27.49
C LYS A 404 24.11 13.52 27.20
N ILE A 405 23.98 12.27 27.61
CA ILE A 405 22.77 11.47 27.37
C ILE A 405 21.57 12.04 28.12
N LYS A 406 21.74 12.48 29.37
CA LYS A 406 20.67 13.12 30.16
C LYS A 406 20.09 14.33 29.45
N LEU A 407 20.90 15.17 28.81
CA LEU A 407 20.45 16.32 28.03
C LEU A 407 19.66 15.87 26.80
N ARG A 408 20.12 14.82 26.09
CA ARG A 408 19.43 14.26 24.95
C ARG A 408 18.05 13.64 25.31
N ILE A 409 18.00 12.90 26.43
CA ILE A 409 16.73 12.33 26.91
C ILE A 409 15.76 13.46 27.27
N LYS A 410 16.23 14.53 27.93
CA LYS A 410 15.38 15.68 28.23
C LYS A 410 14.84 16.36 26.98
N GLU A 411 15.70 16.59 25.97
CA GLU A 411 15.32 17.15 24.68
C GLU A 411 14.26 16.26 23.99
N LEU A 412 14.52 14.96 23.88
CA LEU A 412 13.61 14.01 23.24
C LEU A 412 12.27 13.90 23.99
N THR A 413 12.28 13.92 25.33
CA THR A 413 11.06 13.86 26.12
C THR A 413 10.17 15.08 25.90
N ILE A 414 10.75 16.29 25.76
CA ILE A 414 10.01 17.52 25.45
C ILE A 414 9.40 17.43 24.05
N ILE A 415 10.16 16.95 23.06
CA ILE A 415 9.65 16.78 21.70
C ILE A 415 8.54 15.72 21.66
N ASN A 416 8.69 14.63 22.43
CA ASN A 416 7.66 13.60 22.58
C ASN A 416 6.35 14.19 23.15
N GLU A 417 6.45 14.95 24.23
CA GLU A 417 5.30 15.61 24.85
C GLU A 417 4.60 16.58 23.87
N LEU A 418 5.35 17.37 23.12
CA LEU A 418 4.82 18.25 22.08
C LEU A 418 4.13 17.45 20.97
N ALA A 419 4.76 16.38 20.48
CA ALA A 419 4.24 15.55 19.41
C ALA A 419 2.89 14.92 19.81
N ILE A 420 2.83 14.24 20.96
CA ILE A 420 1.57 13.60 21.41
C ILE A 420 0.49 14.62 21.77
N THR A 421 0.84 15.84 22.23
CA THR A 421 -0.12 16.92 22.45
C THR A 421 -0.76 17.39 21.15
N VAL A 422 0.05 17.62 20.11
CA VAL A 422 -0.48 18.00 18.78
C VAL A 422 -1.29 16.86 18.19
N GLY A 423 -0.83 15.61 18.31
CA GLY A 423 -1.58 14.43 17.87
C GLY A 423 -2.95 14.32 18.56
N LEU A 424 -3.00 14.55 19.87
CA LEU A 424 -4.24 14.51 20.64
C LEU A 424 -5.23 15.60 20.21
N ILE A 425 -4.76 16.83 20.01
CA ILE A 425 -5.59 17.95 19.50
C ILE A 425 -6.14 17.58 18.12
N MET A 426 -5.29 17.12 17.20
CA MET A 426 -5.71 16.71 15.85
C MET A 426 -6.72 15.56 15.89
N LEU A 427 -6.47 14.52 16.69
CA LEU A 427 -7.37 13.37 16.80
C LEU A 427 -8.73 13.79 17.36
N THR A 428 -8.75 14.67 18.35
CA THR A 428 -9.97 15.19 18.96
C THR A 428 -10.78 16.00 17.95
N ILE A 429 -10.16 16.97 17.28
CA ILE A 429 -10.80 17.77 16.23
C ILE A 429 -11.31 16.86 15.11
N GLY A 430 -10.46 15.93 14.64
CA GLY A 430 -10.83 14.99 13.60
C GLY A 430 -12.02 14.12 13.97
N ASN A 431 -12.13 13.69 15.24
CA ASN A 431 -13.26 12.90 15.71
C ASN A 431 -14.59 13.69 15.67
N PHE A 432 -14.56 14.98 16.02
CA PHE A 432 -15.73 15.86 15.87
C PHE A 432 -16.13 16.09 14.40
N LEU A 433 -15.13 16.30 13.53
CA LEU A 433 -15.38 16.42 12.08
C LEU A 433 -15.97 15.13 11.49
N GLY A 434 -15.59 13.97 12.04
CA GLY A 434 -16.19 12.68 11.70
C GLY A 434 -17.67 12.59 12.06
N GLY A 435 -18.07 13.19 13.18
CA GLY A 435 -19.47 13.33 13.55
C GLY A 435 -20.27 14.15 12.52
N MET A 436 -19.69 15.21 11.95
CA MET A 436 -20.34 15.99 10.89
C MET A 436 -20.60 15.14 9.65
N TRP A 437 -19.60 14.37 9.21
CA TRP A 437 -19.76 13.44 8.11
C TRP A 437 -20.76 12.31 8.41
N ALA A 438 -20.72 11.75 9.62
CA ALA A 438 -21.66 10.70 10.04
C ALA A 438 -23.11 11.21 10.02
N ASN A 439 -23.33 12.46 10.38
CA ASN A 439 -24.65 13.10 10.31
C ASN A 439 -25.13 13.26 8.85
N GLU A 440 -24.23 13.67 7.94
CA GLU A 440 -24.54 13.80 6.52
C GLU A 440 -24.86 12.44 5.88
N SER A 441 -24.06 11.42 6.18
CA SER A 441 -24.15 10.11 5.52
C SER A 441 -25.20 9.17 6.16
N TRP A 442 -25.43 9.27 7.46
CA TRP A 442 -26.25 8.33 8.24
C TRP A 442 -27.28 9.00 9.16
N GLY A 443 -27.41 10.33 9.11
CA GLY A 443 -28.40 11.09 9.89
C GLY A 443 -28.12 11.11 11.40
N ARG A 444 -26.90 10.83 11.86
CA ARG A 444 -26.52 10.80 13.28
C ARG A 444 -25.07 11.23 13.49
N TYR A 445 -24.79 11.98 14.52
CA TYR A 445 -23.44 12.45 14.85
C TYR A 445 -22.54 11.39 15.48
N TRP A 446 -23.13 10.39 16.15
CA TRP A 446 -22.44 9.35 16.88
C TRP A 446 -23.27 8.07 16.93
N GLY A 447 -22.65 6.91 16.75
CA GLY A 447 -23.35 5.62 16.73
C GLY A 447 -22.69 4.49 17.48
N TRP A 448 -21.64 4.79 18.25
CA TRP A 448 -20.84 3.77 18.95
C TRP A 448 -20.24 2.72 18.01
N ASP A 449 -20.01 3.10 16.76
CA ASP A 449 -19.28 2.26 15.83
C ASP A 449 -17.89 1.93 16.40
N PRO A 450 -17.36 0.72 16.16
CA PRO A 450 -16.04 0.34 16.69
C PRO A 450 -14.93 1.35 16.42
N LYS A 451 -14.94 2.00 15.25
CA LYS A 451 -13.93 2.99 14.89
C LYS A 451 -14.07 4.30 15.65
N GLU A 452 -15.31 4.77 15.81
CA GLU A 452 -15.64 5.93 16.66
C GLU A 452 -15.21 5.68 18.11
N THR A 453 -15.58 4.50 18.65
CA THR A 453 -15.29 4.09 20.02
C THR A 453 -13.78 3.99 20.27
N TRP A 454 -13.01 3.36 19.37
CA TRP A 454 -11.56 3.22 19.53
C TRP A 454 -10.82 4.54 19.31
N ALA A 455 -11.33 5.45 18.48
CA ALA A 455 -10.82 6.81 18.39
C ALA A 455 -10.98 7.56 19.71
N LEU A 456 -12.16 7.47 20.35
CA LEU A 456 -12.41 8.04 21.69
C LEU A 456 -11.52 7.41 22.76
N ILE A 457 -11.35 6.07 22.76
CA ILE A 457 -10.43 5.37 23.67
C ILE A 457 -9.01 5.91 23.49
N SER A 458 -8.55 6.10 22.26
CA SER A 458 -7.23 6.66 21.98
C SER A 458 -7.08 8.08 22.51
N ILE A 459 -8.11 8.93 22.37
CA ILE A 459 -8.12 10.28 22.95
C ILE A 459 -7.94 10.21 24.47
N ILE A 460 -8.69 9.34 25.17
CA ILE A 460 -8.63 9.19 26.64
C ILE A 460 -7.25 8.67 27.05
N VAL A 461 -6.69 7.66 26.36
CA VAL A 461 -5.38 7.09 26.66
C VAL A 461 -4.28 8.15 26.54
N TYR A 462 -4.25 8.92 25.45
CA TYR A 462 -3.24 9.96 25.28
C TYR A 462 -3.46 11.16 26.21
N ALA A 463 -4.70 11.51 26.50
CA ALA A 463 -5.01 12.50 27.54
C ALA A 463 -4.44 12.06 28.89
N PHE A 464 -4.62 10.80 29.29
CA PHE A 464 -4.02 10.24 30.49
C PHE A 464 -2.48 10.36 30.47
N VAL A 465 -1.83 9.95 29.37
CA VAL A 465 -0.35 10.01 29.26
C VAL A 465 0.16 11.44 29.44
N ILE A 466 -0.48 12.44 28.84
CA ILE A 466 -0.09 13.85 29.02
C ILE A 466 -0.28 14.29 30.47
N HIS A 467 -1.42 13.94 31.10
CA HIS A 467 -1.73 14.33 32.48
C HIS A 467 -0.88 13.60 33.53
N MET A 468 -0.22 12.49 33.19
CA MET A 468 0.76 11.84 34.08
C MET A 468 1.85 12.81 34.56
N ARG A 469 2.15 13.86 33.78
CA ARG A 469 3.11 14.91 34.15
C ARG A 469 2.68 15.71 35.40
N LEU A 470 1.40 15.72 35.73
CA LEU A 470 0.86 16.40 36.88
C LEU A 470 0.93 15.56 38.17
N ILE A 471 1.11 14.23 38.03
CA ILE A 471 1.12 13.30 39.17
C ILE A 471 2.57 13.10 39.65
N PRO A 472 2.93 13.42 40.90
CA PRO A 472 4.31 13.36 41.39
C PRO A 472 5.04 12.05 41.13
N GLY A 473 4.37 10.90 41.28
CA GLY A 473 4.95 9.56 41.07
C GLY A 473 5.08 9.18 39.59
N LEU A 474 4.38 9.84 38.65
CA LEU A 474 4.32 9.48 37.22
C LEU A 474 4.99 10.49 36.28
N ARG A 475 5.44 11.63 36.75
CA ARG A 475 6.04 12.71 35.95
C ARG A 475 7.46 12.43 35.45
N GLY A 476 8.04 11.29 35.79
CA GLY A 476 9.41 10.92 35.42
C GLY A 476 9.60 10.71 33.91
N ALA A 477 10.78 11.09 33.38
CA ALA A 477 11.04 10.93 31.93
C ALA A 477 10.98 9.46 31.47
N TRP A 478 11.41 8.51 32.30
CA TRP A 478 11.36 7.09 31.98
C TRP A 478 9.93 6.61 31.76
N ILE A 479 9.04 6.84 32.74
CA ILE A 479 7.66 6.36 32.68
C ILE A 479 6.88 7.04 31.56
N PHE A 480 7.09 8.35 31.35
CA PHE A 480 6.44 9.10 30.29
C PHE A 480 6.81 8.54 28.89
N ASN A 481 8.09 8.30 28.62
CA ASN A 481 8.54 7.74 27.35
C ASN A 481 8.10 6.28 27.17
N LEU A 482 8.02 5.48 28.23
CA LEU A 482 7.47 4.13 28.16
C LEU A 482 5.97 4.17 27.82
N MET A 483 5.21 5.02 28.50
CA MET A 483 3.77 5.12 28.28
C MET A 483 3.42 5.70 26.90
N SER A 484 4.26 6.53 26.31
CA SER A 484 4.07 6.98 24.93
C SER A 484 4.18 5.83 23.91
N ILE A 485 5.00 4.81 24.18
CA ILE A 485 5.07 3.59 23.37
C ILE A 485 3.82 2.73 23.58
N VAL A 486 3.44 2.49 24.83
CA VAL A 486 2.27 1.67 25.19
C VAL A 486 0.97 2.28 24.64
N ALA A 487 0.82 3.60 24.74
CA ALA A 487 -0.35 4.31 24.24
C ALA A 487 -0.54 4.14 22.71
N PHE A 488 0.55 3.99 21.96
CA PHE A 488 0.46 3.79 20.51
C PHE A 488 -0.30 2.51 20.11
N ALA A 489 -0.39 1.52 21.02
CA ALA A 489 -1.20 0.34 20.82
C ALA A 489 -2.69 0.68 20.58
N SER A 490 -3.22 1.77 21.18
CA SER A 490 -4.60 2.23 20.94
C SER A 490 -4.77 2.73 19.50
N ILE A 491 -3.78 3.41 18.94
CA ILE A 491 -3.79 3.84 17.52
C ILE A 491 -3.71 2.63 16.59
N LEU A 492 -2.84 1.65 16.89
CA LEU A 492 -2.78 0.41 16.11
C LEU A 492 -4.09 -0.38 16.17
N MET A 493 -4.77 -0.38 17.32
CA MET A 493 -6.08 -0.99 17.45
C MET A 493 -7.15 -0.22 16.65
N THR A 494 -7.14 1.10 16.68
CA THR A 494 -8.05 1.94 15.89
C THR A 494 -7.86 1.74 14.38
N TYR A 495 -6.62 1.61 13.93
CA TYR A 495 -6.31 1.49 12.50
C TYR A 495 -6.42 0.05 12.01
N PHE A 496 -5.68 -0.88 12.61
CA PHE A 496 -5.64 -2.28 12.18
C PHE A 496 -6.67 -3.14 12.91
N GLY A 497 -6.76 -3.04 14.24
CA GLY A 497 -7.61 -3.89 15.06
C GLY A 497 -9.07 -3.79 14.65
N VAL A 498 -9.60 -2.59 14.50
CA VAL A 498 -10.97 -2.38 14.06
C VAL A 498 -11.21 -2.96 12.67
N ASN A 499 -10.31 -2.71 11.73
CA ASN A 499 -10.48 -3.16 10.35
C ASN A 499 -10.39 -4.69 10.17
N PHE A 500 -9.67 -5.40 11.06
CA PHE A 500 -9.47 -6.84 10.93
C PHE A 500 -10.33 -7.67 11.90
N TYR A 501 -10.76 -7.09 13.02
CA TYR A 501 -11.34 -7.85 14.13
C TYR A 501 -12.75 -7.45 14.50
N LEU A 502 -13.18 -6.25 14.14
CA LEU A 502 -14.47 -5.71 14.57
C LEU A 502 -15.35 -5.41 13.35
N VAL A 503 -16.65 -5.68 13.48
CA VAL A 503 -17.64 -5.38 12.44
C VAL A 503 -18.33 -4.07 12.77
N GLY A 504 -18.42 -3.16 11.80
CA GLY A 504 -19.07 -1.86 11.96
C GLY A 504 -19.16 -1.12 10.64
N LEU A 505 -19.76 0.05 10.63
CA LEU A 505 -19.98 0.85 9.43
C LEU A 505 -18.68 1.33 8.76
N HIS A 506 -17.62 1.48 9.56
CA HIS A 506 -16.28 1.87 9.09
C HIS A 506 -15.31 0.69 8.96
N SER A 507 -15.76 -0.57 9.17
CA SER A 507 -14.90 -1.72 9.09
C SER A 507 -15.30 -2.63 7.95
N TYR A 508 -14.31 -3.23 7.30
CA TYR A 508 -14.50 -4.21 6.23
C TYR A 508 -14.27 -5.65 6.74
N ALA A 509 -14.27 -5.84 8.08
CA ALA A 509 -14.10 -7.15 8.68
C ALA A 509 -15.36 -7.99 8.49
N SER A 510 -15.17 -9.24 8.09
CA SER A 510 -16.25 -10.22 7.89
C SER A 510 -16.68 -10.95 9.17
N GLY A 511 -16.26 -10.48 10.36
CA GLY A 511 -16.57 -11.15 11.65
C GLY A 511 -15.70 -12.38 11.93
N ASP A 512 -14.57 -12.48 11.30
CA ASP A 512 -13.64 -13.62 11.34
C ASP A 512 -13.03 -13.85 12.73
N LYS A 513 -12.82 -15.14 13.10
CA LYS A 513 -12.02 -15.49 14.27
C LYS A 513 -10.64 -14.89 14.18
N ILE A 514 -10.30 -14.13 15.20
CA ILE A 514 -9.06 -13.37 15.31
C ILE A 514 -7.90 -14.34 15.53
N ILE A 515 -7.00 -14.43 14.56
CA ILE A 515 -5.66 -14.96 14.79
C ILE A 515 -4.74 -13.76 14.95
N THR A 516 -4.43 -13.41 16.19
CA THR A 516 -3.45 -12.34 16.46
C THR A 516 -2.10 -12.76 15.88
N PRO A 517 -1.50 -11.97 14.96
CA PRO A 517 -0.22 -12.31 14.37
C PRO A 517 0.86 -12.44 15.46
N SER A 518 1.74 -13.43 15.34
CA SER A 518 2.80 -13.70 16.34
C SER A 518 3.73 -12.52 16.60
N PHE A 519 3.92 -11.64 15.61
CA PHE A 519 4.75 -10.44 15.79
C PHE A 519 4.18 -9.47 16.86
N VAL A 520 2.88 -9.47 17.13
CA VAL A 520 2.27 -8.65 18.18
C VAL A 520 2.77 -9.09 19.55
N TYR A 521 2.80 -10.41 19.80
CA TYR A 521 3.34 -10.94 21.07
C TYR A 521 4.83 -10.63 21.24
N TYR A 522 5.62 -10.77 20.16
CA TYR A 522 7.03 -10.38 20.18
C TYR A 522 7.22 -8.88 20.44
N SER A 523 6.37 -8.03 19.87
CA SER A 523 6.43 -6.59 20.11
C SER A 523 6.14 -6.24 21.56
N ILE A 524 5.12 -6.86 22.17
CA ILE A 524 4.81 -6.68 23.60
C ILE A 524 5.99 -7.12 24.45
N LEU A 525 6.59 -8.28 24.16
CA LEU A 525 7.75 -8.79 24.87
C LEU A 525 8.96 -7.83 24.78
N ILE A 526 9.23 -7.31 23.57
CA ILE A 526 10.32 -6.35 23.34
C ILE A 526 10.09 -5.06 24.14
N VAL A 527 8.88 -4.52 24.14
CA VAL A 527 8.55 -3.31 24.91
C VAL A 527 8.66 -3.57 26.41
N ALA A 528 8.20 -4.72 26.90
CA ALA A 528 8.33 -5.11 28.32
C ALA A 528 9.80 -5.25 28.74
N LEU A 529 10.64 -5.92 27.93
CA LEU A 529 12.07 -6.06 28.19
C LEU A 529 12.79 -4.71 28.16
N LEU A 530 12.50 -3.87 27.15
CA LEU A 530 13.06 -2.53 27.04
C LEU A 530 12.66 -1.65 28.23
N GLY A 531 11.39 -1.68 28.63
CA GLY A 531 10.88 -0.96 29.78
C GLY A 531 11.57 -1.40 31.07
N THR A 532 11.60 -2.70 31.36
CA THR A 532 12.17 -3.26 32.58
C THR A 532 13.69 -3.01 32.66
N THR A 533 14.43 -3.33 31.60
CA THR A 533 15.90 -3.17 31.61
C THR A 533 16.30 -1.69 31.72
N SER A 534 15.59 -0.80 31.03
CA SER A 534 15.82 0.64 31.12
C SER A 534 15.45 1.20 32.51
N TYR A 535 14.45 0.61 33.22
CA TYR A 535 14.11 1.01 34.58
C TYR A 535 15.27 0.85 35.57
N PHE A 536 15.89 -0.33 35.56
CA PHE A 536 17.04 -0.58 36.45
C PHE A 536 18.20 0.37 36.17
N LYS A 537 18.47 0.67 34.90
CA LYS A 537 19.46 1.66 34.51
C LYS A 537 19.07 3.09 34.92
N PHE A 538 17.79 3.44 34.74
CA PHE A 538 17.27 4.73 35.15
C PHE A 538 17.42 4.95 36.64
N LYS A 539 17.00 3.98 37.48
CA LYS A 539 17.16 4.03 38.93
C LYS A 539 18.62 4.19 39.37
N LYS A 540 19.58 3.62 38.59
CA LYS A 540 21.02 3.70 38.93
C LYS A 540 21.63 5.06 38.57
N PHE A 541 21.20 5.70 37.48
CA PHE A 541 21.89 6.85 36.89
C PHE A 541 21.10 8.16 36.98
N TYR A 542 19.81 8.14 37.22
CA TYR A 542 18.92 9.31 37.23
C TYR A 542 18.16 9.46 38.53
#